data_a718d336b4d8b64f2bf5263b197ee40b
#
_entry.id   a718d336b4d8b64f2bf5263b197ee40b
#
_cell.length_a   1.000
_cell.length_b   1.000
_cell.length_c   1.000
_cell.angle_alpha   90.00
_cell.angle_beta   90.00
_cell.angle_gamma   90.00
#
_symmetry.space_group_name_H-M   'P 1'
#
loop_
_entity.id
_entity.type
_entity.pdbx_description
1 polymer ?
#
loop_
_entity_poly.entity_id
_entity_poly.type
_entity_poly.pdbx_seq_one_letter_code
_entity_poly.pdbx_strand_id
1 'polypeptide(L)'
;MQRAFASLNPQEALHVAIFIEERNAAIYHRFAEMFTEFRDSESLEIASVFWDMAVEEKRHSGILQGKYQERHGNASCALTEEDLH
;
A
#
# COMPACT_ATOMS: atom_id res chain seq x y z
N MET A 1 -21.53 -5.70 0.30
CA MET A 1 -21.77 -5.12 1.63
C MET A 1 -20.45 -4.64 2.22
N GLN A 2 -20.43 -3.43 2.72
CA GLN A 2 -19.24 -2.86 3.33
C GLN A 2 -19.06 -3.40 4.74
N ARG A 3 -17.80 -3.53 5.16
CA ARG A 3 -17.45 -3.98 6.50
C ARG A 3 -16.56 -2.93 7.17
N ALA A 4 -16.86 -2.62 8.43
CA ALA A 4 -16.03 -1.73 9.23
C ALA A 4 -14.70 -2.43 9.57
N PHE A 5 -13.62 -1.65 9.65
CA PHE A 5 -12.32 -2.20 10.01
C PHE A 5 -12.35 -2.96 11.34
N ALA A 6 -13.13 -2.46 12.31
CA ALA A 6 -13.24 -3.09 13.62
C ALA A 6 -13.84 -4.50 13.58
N SER A 7 -14.55 -4.87 12.49
CA SER A 7 -15.16 -6.19 12.36
C SER A 7 -14.26 -7.21 11.65
N LEU A 8 -13.06 -6.81 11.24
CA LEU A 8 -12.14 -7.70 10.53
C LEU A 8 -11.45 -8.67 11.48
N ASN A 9 -11.31 -9.92 11.06
CA ASN A 9 -10.46 -10.86 11.78
C ASN A 9 -8.98 -10.59 11.42
N PRO A 10 -8.01 -11.23 12.13
CA PRO A 10 -6.60 -10.96 11.85
C PRO A 10 -6.16 -11.23 10.41
N GLN A 11 -6.69 -12.25 9.76
CA GLN A 11 -6.36 -12.53 8.36
C GLN A 11 -6.86 -11.41 7.44
N GLU A 12 -8.10 -11.01 7.64
CA GLU A 12 -8.70 -9.92 6.86
C GLU A 12 -7.97 -8.60 7.10
N ALA A 13 -7.66 -8.30 8.37
CA ALA A 13 -6.94 -7.08 8.72
C ALA A 13 -5.57 -7.02 8.04
N LEU A 14 -4.85 -8.14 8.01
CA LEU A 14 -3.55 -8.20 7.37
C LEU A 14 -3.66 -8.05 5.86
N HIS A 15 -4.67 -8.67 5.25
CA HIS A 15 -4.95 -8.52 3.82
C HIS A 15 -5.23 -7.05 3.46
N VAL A 16 -6.04 -6.37 4.27
CA VAL A 16 -6.36 -4.95 4.07
C VAL A 16 -5.11 -4.09 4.22
N ALA A 17 -4.26 -4.38 5.21
CA ALA A 17 -3.03 -3.63 5.42
C ALA A 17 -2.10 -3.73 4.20
N ILE A 18 -1.94 -4.92 3.65
CA ILE A 18 -1.14 -5.14 2.43
C ILE A 18 -1.71 -4.33 1.27
N PHE A 19 -3.01 -4.38 1.08
CA PHE A 19 -3.69 -3.65 0.01
C PHE A 19 -3.46 -2.13 0.15
N ILE A 20 -3.60 -1.60 1.36
CA ILE A 20 -3.41 -0.17 1.61
C ILE A 20 -1.96 0.25 1.33
N GLU A 21 -0.98 -0.55 1.76
CA GLU A 21 0.43 -0.25 1.52
C GLU A 21 0.75 -0.22 0.03
N GLU A 22 0.21 -1.18 -0.73
CA GLU A 22 0.42 -1.22 -2.17
C GLU A 22 -0.24 -0.03 -2.87
N ARG A 23 -1.44 0.33 -2.44
CA ARG A 23 -2.16 1.49 -2.97
C ARG A 23 -1.41 2.78 -2.68
N ASN A 24 -0.89 2.93 -1.47
CA ASN A 24 -0.11 4.11 -1.09
C ASN A 24 1.17 4.21 -1.92
N ALA A 25 1.85 3.09 -2.15
CA ALA A 25 3.05 3.08 -2.99
C ALA A 25 2.75 3.60 -4.39
N ALA A 26 1.64 3.17 -4.98
CA ALA A 26 1.22 3.63 -6.31
C ALA A 26 0.91 5.14 -6.32
N ILE A 27 0.25 5.64 -5.27
CA ILE A 27 -0.08 7.06 -5.14
C ILE A 27 1.20 7.90 -5.04
N TYR A 28 2.14 7.49 -4.19
CA TYR A 28 3.40 8.22 -4.03
C TYR A 28 4.22 8.22 -5.30
N HIS A 29 4.23 7.10 -6.02
CA HIS A 29 4.89 6.99 -7.31
C HIS A 29 4.31 8.01 -8.31
N ARG A 30 3.01 8.16 -8.32
CA ARG A 30 2.32 9.12 -9.18
C ARG A 30 2.72 10.55 -8.86
N PHE A 31 2.76 10.91 -7.59
CA PHE A 31 3.20 12.24 -7.18
C PHE A 31 4.67 12.48 -7.55
N ALA A 32 5.51 11.46 -7.40
CA ALA A 32 6.91 11.59 -7.80
C ALA A 32 7.03 11.89 -9.29
N GLU A 33 6.26 11.21 -10.13
CA GLU A 33 6.25 11.47 -11.57
C GLU A 33 5.78 12.89 -11.89
N MET A 34 4.70 13.34 -11.23
CA MET A 34 4.17 14.69 -11.44
C MET A 34 5.19 15.77 -11.11
N PHE A 35 5.85 15.65 -9.94
CA PHE A 35 6.84 16.65 -9.54
C PHE A 35 8.09 16.61 -10.40
N THR A 36 8.46 15.44 -10.92
CA THR A 36 9.57 15.32 -11.87
C THR A 36 9.31 16.11 -13.14
N GLU A 37 8.06 16.16 -13.60
CA GLU A 37 7.70 16.88 -14.82
C GLU A 37 7.81 18.38 -14.71
N PHE A 38 7.75 18.95 -13.52
CA PHE A 38 7.91 20.39 -13.33
C PHE A 38 9.34 20.88 -13.54
N ARG A 39 10.32 20.00 -13.33
CA ARG A 39 11.74 20.21 -13.67
C ARG A 39 12.50 21.29 -12.92
N ASP A 40 11.87 22.06 -12.05
CA ASP A 40 12.62 22.99 -11.20
C ASP A 40 13.26 22.24 -10.04
N SER A 41 14.29 22.84 -9.43
CA SER A 41 15.08 22.15 -8.41
C SER A 41 14.26 21.79 -7.17
N GLU A 42 13.34 22.66 -6.77
CA GLU A 42 12.49 22.39 -5.61
C GLU A 42 11.54 21.21 -5.87
N SER A 43 10.92 21.20 -7.06
CA SER A 43 10.02 20.10 -7.45
C SER A 43 10.76 18.78 -7.57
N LEU A 44 12.01 18.80 -8.05
CA LEU A 44 12.81 17.58 -8.13
C LEU A 44 13.17 17.04 -6.74
N GLU A 45 13.40 17.91 -5.76
CA GLU A 45 13.61 17.50 -4.38
C GLU A 45 12.34 16.86 -3.80
N ILE A 46 11.19 17.46 -4.07
CA ILE A 46 9.89 16.90 -3.65
C ILE A 46 9.66 15.55 -4.30
N ALA A 47 9.95 15.43 -5.59
CA ALA A 47 9.83 14.16 -6.32
C ALA A 47 10.67 13.06 -5.64
N SER A 48 11.89 13.41 -5.24
CA SER A 48 12.78 12.46 -4.56
C SER A 48 12.17 11.96 -3.25
N VAL A 49 11.53 12.84 -2.49
CA VAL A 49 10.85 12.44 -1.24
C VAL A 49 9.73 11.44 -1.54
N PHE A 50 8.92 11.70 -2.56
CA PHE A 50 7.84 10.77 -2.92
C PHE A 50 8.37 9.44 -3.44
N TRP A 51 9.48 9.44 -4.21
CA TRP A 51 10.13 8.20 -4.62
C TRP A 51 10.55 7.34 -3.42
N ASP A 52 11.16 7.98 -2.42
CA ASP A 52 11.58 7.28 -1.21
C ASP A 52 10.39 6.73 -0.44
N MET A 53 9.30 7.50 -0.36
CA MET A 53 8.06 7.05 0.29
C MET A 53 7.46 5.85 -0.44
N ALA A 54 7.47 5.86 -1.76
CA ALA A 54 6.96 4.74 -2.56
C ALA A 54 7.77 3.46 -2.30
N VAL A 55 9.10 3.57 -2.24
CA VAL A 55 9.97 2.44 -1.96
C VAL A 55 9.70 1.88 -0.57
N GLU A 56 9.54 2.75 0.44
CA GLU A 56 9.24 2.32 1.80
C GLU A 56 7.91 1.59 1.91
N GLU A 57 6.88 2.09 1.22
CA GLU A 57 5.57 1.43 1.22
C GLU A 57 5.64 0.04 0.60
N LYS A 58 6.41 -0.12 -0.48
CA LYS A 58 6.61 -1.44 -1.09
C LYS A 58 7.36 -2.39 -0.17
N ARG A 59 8.33 -1.87 0.57
CA ARG A 59 9.07 -2.67 1.54
C ARG A 59 8.14 -3.16 2.66
N HIS A 60 7.30 -2.27 3.18
CA HIS A 60 6.30 -2.63 4.18
C HIS A 60 5.34 -3.69 3.66
N SER A 61 4.85 -3.51 2.43
CA SER A 61 3.96 -4.49 1.80
C SER A 61 4.61 -5.87 1.71
N GLY A 62 5.89 -5.93 1.31
CA GLY A 62 6.63 -7.18 1.23
C GLY A 62 6.75 -7.88 2.58
N ILE A 63 7.03 -7.13 3.65
CA ILE A 63 7.11 -7.67 5.00
C ILE A 63 5.76 -8.24 5.43
N LEU A 64 4.69 -7.49 5.19
CA LEU A 64 3.34 -7.92 5.56
C LEU A 64 2.90 -9.16 4.77
N GLN A 65 3.25 -9.23 3.49
CA GLN A 65 2.96 -10.40 2.67
C GLN A 65 3.67 -11.65 3.22
N GLY A 66 4.92 -11.49 3.65
CA GLY A 66 5.65 -12.58 4.30
C GLY A 66 4.96 -13.06 5.57
N LYS A 67 4.48 -12.13 6.40
CA LYS A 67 3.72 -12.48 7.60
C LYS A 67 2.41 -13.16 7.28
N TYR A 68 1.72 -12.70 6.23
CA TYR A 68 0.48 -13.32 5.79
C TYR A 68 0.72 -14.78 5.40
N GLN A 69 1.76 -15.04 4.61
CA GLN A 69 2.09 -16.41 4.18
C GLN A 69 2.49 -17.31 5.36
N GLU A 70 3.22 -16.77 6.31
CA GLU A 70 3.60 -17.53 7.50
C GLU A 70 2.38 -17.99 8.31
N ARG A 71 1.35 -17.14 8.40
CA ARG A 71 0.17 -17.40 9.23
C ARG A 71 -0.94 -18.14 8.50
N HIS A 72 -1.10 -17.85 7.21
CA HIS A 72 -2.27 -18.29 6.45
C HIS A 72 -1.91 -19.11 5.21
N GLY A 73 -0.63 -19.22 4.90
CA GLY A 73 -0.16 -19.94 3.73
C GLY A 73 -0.70 -19.29 2.45
N ASN A 74 -1.15 -20.12 1.51
CA ASN A 74 -1.69 -19.63 0.26
C ASN A 74 -3.21 -19.47 0.28
N ALA A 75 -3.81 -19.43 1.48
CA ALA A 75 -5.26 -19.28 1.61
C ALA A 75 -5.69 -17.91 1.11
N SER A 76 -6.72 -17.90 0.24
CA SER A 76 -7.29 -16.65 -0.23
C SER A 76 -8.12 -15.99 0.84
N CYS A 77 -8.05 -14.67 0.92
CA CYS A 77 -8.97 -13.91 1.74
C CYS A 77 -10.25 -13.65 0.93
N ALA A 78 -11.40 -13.89 1.54
CA ALA A 78 -12.68 -13.67 0.87
C ALA A 78 -13.02 -12.17 0.72
N LEU A 79 -12.28 -11.32 1.42
CA LEU A 79 -12.50 -9.88 1.40
C LEU A 79 -12.03 -9.31 0.07
N THR A 80 -12.88 -8.48 -0.55
CA THR A 80 -12.55 -7.80 -1.80
C THR A 80 -12.44 -6.30 -1.58
N GLU A 81 -11.93 -5.59 -2.58
CA GLU A 81 -11.84 -4.14 -2.52
C GLU A 81 -13.21 -3.49 -2.27
N GLU A 82 -14.27 -4.06 -2.85
CA GLU A 82 -15.62 -3.53 -2.69
C GLU A 82 -16.10 -3.58 -1.24
N ASP A 83 -15.61 -4.52 -0.46
CA ASP A 83 -15.97 -4.65 0.95
C ASP A 83 -15.35 -3.57 1.84
N LEU A 84 -14.41 -2.81 1.32
CA LEU A 84 -13.64 -1.83 2.08
C LEU A 84 -14.13 -0.38 1.94
N HIS A 85 -15.16 -0.15 1.17
CA HIS A 85 -15.68 1.21 0.92
C HIS A 85 -16.72 1.66 1.92
#